data_d2a2fde92b308ec5aee597774c49cb56
#
_entry.id   d2a2fde92b308ec5aee597774c49cb56
#
_cell.length_a   1.000
_cell.length_b   1.000
_cell.length_c   1.000
_cell.angle_alpha   90.00
_cell.angle_beta   90.00
_cell.angle_gamma   90.00
#
_symmetry.space_group_name_H-M   'P 1'
#
loop_
_entity.id
_entity.type
_entity.pdbx_description
1 polymer ?
#
loop_
_entity_poly.entity_id
_entity_poly.type
_entity_poly.pdbx_seq_one_letter_code
_entity_poly.pdbx_strand_id
1 'polypeptide(L)'
;MDLRDLYQEVILDHNKRPRNFRVPDPVNRKAEGYNPLCGDKITVFLYVEGDTIKDLAFQGTGCAISKASASMMTDELKGKTVREADAFFEKFHTMLTAPATTEVEMDALGKLAVLSGVREYPMRVKCASLAWHTMKAAMKAEHEVVSTE
;
A
#
# COMPACT_ATOMS: atom_id res chain seq x y z
N MET A 1 -5.03 20.14 -14.02
CA MET A 1 -4.19 19.63 -12.92
C MET A 1 -3.34 18.48 -13.45
N ASP A 2 -2.04 18.57 -13.35
CA ASP A 2 -1.17 17.51 -13.82
C ASP A 2 -0.97 16.42 -12.75
N LEU A 3 -0.32 15.34 -13.12
CA LEU A 3 -0.13 14.18 -12.26
C LEU A 3 0.69 14.53 -11.00
N ARG A 4 1.60 15.48 -11.12
CA ARG A 4 2.43 15.94 -10.01
C ARG A 4 1.58 16.65 -8.95
N ASP A 5 0.66 17.51 -9.36
CA ASP A 5 -0.25 18.20 -8.44
C ASP A 5 -1.18 17.22 -7.75
N LEU A 6 -1.70 16.25 -8.50
CA LEU A 6 -2.54 15.19 -7.95
C LEU A 6 -1.77 14.36 -6.92
N TYR A 7 -0.53 14.03 -7.22
CA TYR A 7 0.33 13.29 -6.30
C TYR A 7 0.43 14.02 -4.96
N GLN A 8 0.74 15.31 -4.98
CA GLN A 8 0.87 16.10 -3.75
C GLN A 8 -0.43 16.16 -2.97
N GLU A 9 -1.55 16.43 -3.64
CA GLU A 9 -2.86 16.51 -2.98
C GLU A 9 -3.28 15.20 -2.36
N VAL A 10 -3.11 14.10 -3.08
CA VAL A 10 -3.51 12.78 -2.60
C VAL A 10 -2.65 12.36 -1.41
N ILE A 11 -1.34 12.58 -1.48
CA ILE A 11 -0.44 12.26 -0.37
C ILE A 11 -0.82 13.05 0.89
N LEU A 12 -1.07 14.34 0.75
CA LEU A 12 -1.47 15.18 1.88
C LEU A 12 -2.79 14.74 2.49
N ASP A 13 -3.78 14.45 1.65
CA ASP A 13 -5.10 14.02 2.11
C ASP A 13 -5.02 12.71 2.89
N HIS A 14 -4.39 11.69 2.31
CA HIS A 14 -4.27 10.39 2.95
C HIS A 14 -3.35 10.40 4.18
N ASN A 15 -2.43 11.34 4.25
CA ASN A 15 -1.59 11.50 5.44
C ASN A 15 -2.34 12.17 6.60
N LYS A 16 -3.18 13.15 6.30
CA LYS A 16 -4.00 13.83 7.29
C LYS A 16 -5.19 13.00 7.77
N ARG A 17 -5.80 12.27 6.85
CA ARG A 17 -7.01 11.47 7.11
C ARG A 17 -6.83 10.07 6.55
N PRO A 18 -5.94 9.27 7.15
CA PRO A 18 -5.72 7.92 6.63
C PRO A 18 -6.98 7.08 6.77
N ARG A 19 -7.31 6.36 5.70
CA ARG A 19 -8.46 5.46 5.67
C ARG A 19 -8.06 4.15 6.34
N ASN A 20 -8.99 3.59 7.12
CA ASN A 20 -8.78 2.30 7.76
C ASN A 20 -7.53 2.25 8.67
N PHE A 21 -7.21 3.38 9.29
CA PHE A 21 -6.11 3.47 10.26
C PHE A 21 -6.64 3.06 11.64
N ARG A 22 -6.68 1.75 11.88
CA ARG A 22 -7.26 1.16 13.09
C ARG A 22 -6.86 -0.30 13.22
N VAL A 23 -7.16 -0.90 14.35
CA VAL A 23 -7.09 -2.35 14.55
C VAL A 23 -8.50 -2.90 14.39
N PRO A 24 -8.79 -3.66 13.33
CA PRO A 24 -10.13 -4.20 13.15
C PRO A 24 -10.41 -5.35 14.10
N ASP A 25 -11.68 -5.69 14.26
CA ASP A 25 -12.13 -6.83 15.04
C ASP A 25 -13.34 -7.44 14.30
N PRO A 26 -13.26 -8.67 13.82
CA PRO A 26 -12.17 -9.64 14.00
C PRO A 26 -10.99 -9.45 13.05
N VAL A 27 -9.86 -10.07 13.40
CA VAL A 27 -8.65 -10.15 12.57
C VAL A 27 -8.20 -11.60 12.53
N ASN A 28 -7.92 -12.13 11.34
CA ASN A 28 -7.39 -13.48 11.22
C ASN A 28 -6.06 -13.54 10.46
N ARG A 29 -5.59 -12.41 9.95
CA ARG A 29 -4.28 -12.34 9.28
C ARG A 29 -3.61 -11.02 9.62
N LYS A 30 -2.29 -11.07 9.84
CA LYS A 30 -1.51 -9.92 10.27
C LYS A 30 -0.07 -10.08 9.80
N ALA A 31 0.54 -8.96 9.41
CA ALA A 31 1.98 -8.92 9.16
C ALA A 31 2.53 -7.55 9.54
N GLU A 32 3.82 -7.51 9.83
CA GLU A 32 4.53 -6.28 10.13
C GLU A 32 5.59 -6.02 9.08
N GLY A 33 5.77 -4.76 8.72
CA GLY A 33 6.75 -4.35 7.74
C GLY A 33 7.64 -3.23 8.25
N TYR A 34 8.89 -3.24 7.82
CA TYR A 34 9.89 -2.24 8.20
C TYR A 34 10.61 -1.70 6.98
N ASN A 35 10.88 -0.40 7.01
CA ASN A 35 11.85 0.23 6.14
C ASN A 35 12.84 0.97 7.04
N PRO A 36 13.94 0.31 7.44
CA PRO A 36 14.87 0.89 8.42
C PRO A 36 15.58 2.14 7.90
N LEU A 37 15.69 2.32 6.59
CA LEU A 37 16.34 3.49 6.00
C LEU A 37 15.54 4.76 6.26
N CYS A 38 14.20 4.67 6.30
CA CYS A 38 13.31 5.80 6.55
C CYS A 38 12.64 5.77 7.92
N GLY A 39 12.85 4.69 8.68
CA GLY A 39 12.20 4.52 9.97
C GLY A 39 10.72 4.16 9.88
N ASP A 40 10.26 3.71 8.72
CA ASP A 40 8.86 3.31 8.54
C ASP A 40 8.59 1.96 9.21
N LYS A 41 7.47 1.88 9.92
CA LYS A 41 7.00 0.65 10.53
C LYS A 41 5.50 0.57 10.34
N ILE A 42 5.02 -0.49 9.69
CA ILE A 42 3.60 -0.67 9.38
C ILE A 42 3.15 -2.06 9.80
N THR A 43 1.97 -2.14 10.40
CA THR A 43 1.29 -3.39 10.66
C THR A 43 0.03 -3.41 9.79
N VAL A 44 -0.17 -4.47 9.03
CA VAL A 44 -1.35 -4.66 8.20
C VAL A 44 -2.20 -5.76 8.79
N PHE A 45 -3.49 -5.51 8.92
CA PHE A 45 -4.48 -6.42 9.50
C PHE A 45 -5.52 -6.77 8.44
N LEU A 46 -5.82 -8.06 8.30
CA LEU A 46 -6.88 -8.53 7.41
C LEU A 46 -7.87 -9.41 8.17
N TYR A 47 -9.12 -9.31 7.78
CA TYR A 47 -10.10 -10.33 8.08
C TYR A 47 -10.54 -10.95 6.75
N VAL A 48 -10.13 -12.20 6.52
CA VAL A 48 -10.44 -12.93 5.30
C VAL A 48 -11.48 -13.99 5.61
N GLU A 49 -12.57 -13.96 4.88
CA GLU A 49 -13.65 -14.94 5.00
C GLU A 49 -13.82 -15.63 3.65
N GLY A 50 -13.59 -16.97 3.63
CA GLY A 50 -13.45 -17.65 2.37
C GLY A 50 -12.21 -17.15 1.64
N ASP A 51 -12.39 -16.56 0.48
CA ASP A 51 -11.31 -15.92 -0.28
C ASP A 51 -11.48 -14.41 -0.39
N THR A 52 -12.44 -13.83 0.34
CA THR A 52 -12.76 -12.41 0.29
C THR A 52 -12.14 -11.67 1.48
N ILE A 53 -11.50 -10.55 1.20
CA ILE A 53 -10.97 -9.64 2.22
C ILE A 53 -12.14 -8.80 2.73
N LYS A 54 -12.73 -9.22 3.84
CA LYS A 54 -13.88 -8.52 4.42
C LYS A 54 -13.48 -7.23 5.11
N ASP A 55 -12.29 -7.20 5.68
CA ASP A 55 -11.75 -5.99 6.29
C ASP A 55 -10.25 -5.92 6.06
N LEU A 56 -9.75 -4.70 5.90
CA LEU A 56 -8.34 -4.43 5.67
C LEU A 56 -8.02 -3.11 6.34
N ALA A 57 -7.06 -3.14 7.25
CA ALA A 57 -6.69 -1.96 8.03
C ALA A 57 -5.20 -1.97 8.31
N PHE A 58 -4.69 -0.84 8.79
CA PHE A 58 -3.29 -0.74 9.13
C PHE A 58 -3.07 0.20 10.30
N GLN A 59 -1.92 0.06 10.93
CA GLN A 59 -1.39 1.03 11.88
C GLN A 59 0.12 1.13 11.67
N GLY A 60 0.70 2.17 12.21
CA GLY A 60 2.15 2.32 12.15
C GLY A 60 2.58 3.76 12.15
N THR A 61 3.89 3.95 12.04
CA THR A 61 4.54 5.25 11.96
C THR A 61 5.47 5.24 10.75
N GLY A 62 5.67 6.41 10.15
CA GLY A 62 6.55 6.50 9.01
C GLY A 62 6.36 7.80 8.26
N CYS A 63 6.99 7.89 7.10
CA CYS A 63 6.91 9.07 6.26
C CYS A 63 5.52 9.21 5.62
N ALA A 64 5.25 10.39 5.09
CA ALA A 64 3.97 10.69 4.45
C ALA A 64 3.65 9.74 3.29
N ILE A 65 4.66 9.34 2.53
CA ILE A 65 4.49 8.44 1.38
C ILE A 65 4.07 7.03 1.84
N SER A 66 4.75 6.51 2.87
CA SER A 66 4.44 5.20 3.42
C SER A 66 3.01 5.15 3.95
N LYS A 67 2.63 6.14 4.74
CA LYS A 67 1.29 6.23 5.33
C LYS A 67 0.20 6.40 4.27
N ALA A 68 0.44 7.28 3.31
CA ALA A 68 -0.52 7.51 2.23
C ALA A 68 -0.70 6.28 1.36
N SER A 69 0.38 5.60 1.01
CA SER A 69 0.32 4.37 0.21
C SER A 69 -0.49 3.29 0.94
N ALA A 70 -0.25 3.10 2.24
CA ALA A 70 -0.99 2.14 3.05
C ALA A 70 -2.48 2.48 3.09
N SER A 71 -2.80 3.75 3.30
CA SER A 71 -4.18 4.24 3.33
C SER A 71 -4.89 3.97 2.00
N MET A 72 -4.25 4.31 0.90
CA MET A 72 -4.80 4.09 -0.45
C MET A 72 -4.99 2.60 -0.75
N MET A 73 -4.05 1.77 -0.32
CA MET A 73 -4.14 0.33 -0.47
C MET A 73 -5.38 -0.23 0.22
N THR A 74 -5.61 0.15 1.48
CA THR A 74 -6.76 -0.36 2.22
C THR A 74 -8.07 0.07 1.59
N ASP A 75 -8.13 1.31 1.09
CA ASP A 75 -9.33 1.83 0.44
C ASP A 75 -9.62 1.08 -0.88
N GLU A 76 -8.58 0.75 -1.63
CA GLU A 76 -8.71 0.05 -2.91
C GLU A 76 -9.02 -1.43 -2.76
N LEU A 77 -8.38 -2.12 -1.83
CA LEU A 77 -8.43 -3.58 -1.77
C LEU A 77 -9.47 -4.16 -0.84
N LYS A 78 -10.01 -3.35 0.07
CA LYS A 78 -11.06 -3.82 0.98
C LYS A 78 -12.28 -4.27 0.18
N GLY A 79 -12.75 -5.47 0.45
CA GLY A 79 -13.90 -6.06 -0.26
C GLY A 79 -13.52 -6.90 -1.47
N LYS A 80 -12.26 -6.88 -1.90
CA LYS A 80 -11.79 -7.70 -3.02
C LYS A 80 -11.42 -9.10 -2.54
N THR A 81 -11.34 -10.05 -3.49
CA THR A 81 -10.81 -11.37 -3.16
C THR A 81 -9.30 -11.30 -3.01
N VAL A 82 -8.71 -12.29 -2.33
CA VAL A 82 -7.26 -12.41 -2.19
C VAL A 82 -6.60 -12.46 -3.57
N ARG A 83 -7.21 -13.16 -4.52
CA ARG A 83 -6.71 -13.26 -5.90
C ARG A 83 -6.70 -11.89 -6.59
N GLU A 84 -7.78 -11.13 -6.46
CA GLU A 84 -7.88 -9.80 -7.05
C GLU A 84 -6.86 -8.84 -6.42
N ALA A 85 -6.69 -8.93 -5.10
CA ALA A 85 -5.72 -8.12 -4.39
C ALA A 85 -4.28 -8.43 -4.84
N ASP A 86 -3.97 -9.71 -5.02
CA ASP A 86 -2.65 -10.12 -5.49
C ASP A 86 -2.38 -9.64 -6.91
N ALA A 87 -3.37 -9.73 -7.79
CA ALA A 87 -3.25 -9.23 -9.16
C ALA A 87 -3.04 -7.71 -9.18
N PHE A 88 -3.75 -6.99 -8.33
CA PHE A 88 -3.58 -5.53 -8.21
C PHE A 88 -2.18 -5.19 -7.68
N PHE A 89 -1.71 -5.93 -6.70
CA PHE A 89 -0.34 -5.77 -6.18
C PHE A 89 0.69 -5.88 -7.31
N GLU A 90 0.55 -6.88 -8.16
CA GLU A 90 1.51 -7.07 -9.26
C GLU A 90 1.50 -5.87 -10.22
N LYS A 91 0.34 -5.35 -10.56
CA LYS A 91 0.22 -4.16 -11.41
C LYS A 91 0.85 -2.94 -10.77
N PHE A 92 0.56 -2.73 -9.50
CA PHE A 92 1.09 -1.59 -8.75
C PHE A 92 2.61 -1.67 -8.61
N HIS A 93 3.12 -2.83 -8.27
CA HIS A 93 4.56 -3.07 -8.12
C HIS A 93 5.29 -2.88 -9.45
N THR A 94 4.72 -3.39 -10.53
CA THR A 94 5.29 -3.21 -11.88
C THR A 94 5.38 -1.72 -12.22
N MET A 95 4.34 -0.95 -11.92
CA MET A 95 4.37 0.50 -12.12
C MET A 95 5.47 1.16 -11.30
N LEU A 96 5.58 0.84 -10.02
CA LEU A 96 6.57 1.47 -9.13
C LEU A 96 8.01 1.19 -9.55
N THR A 97 8.26 0.03 -10.12
CA THR A 97 9.60 -0.40 -10.49
C THR A 97 9.93 -0.15 -11.96
N ALA A 98 8.99 0.37 -12.73
CA ALA A 98 9.21 0.74 -14.12
C ALA A 98 10.06 2.01 -14.21
N PRO A 99 10.77 2.23 -15.35
CA PRO A 99 11.45 3.50 -15.55
C PRO A 99 10.50 4.68 -15.47
N ALA A 100 11.00 5.81 -14.97
CA ALA A 100 10.18 7.02 -14.74
C ALA A 100 9.51 7.55 -16.00
N THR A 101 10.06 7.21 -17.17
CA THR A 101 9.52 7.62 -18.47
C THR A 101 8.42 6.70 -19.00
N THR A 102 8.18 5.56 -18.33
CA THR A 102 7.14 4.62 -18.75
C THR A 102 5.77 5.23 -18.54
N GLU A 103 4.89 5.08 -19.54
CA GLU A 103 3.53 5.56 -19.47
C GLU A 103 2.75 4.82 -18.38
N VAL A 104 1.91 5.53 -17.63
CA VAL A 104 1.15 5.00 -16.51
C VAL A 104 -0.24 4.55 -16.96
N GLU A 105 -0.64 3.34 -16.59
CA GLU A 105 -1.97 2.82 -16.89
C GLU A 105 -2.98 3.33 -15.84
N MET A 106 -3.53 4.53 -16.07
CA MET A 106 -4.45 5.17 -15.15
C MET A 106 -5.71 4.34 -14.91
N ASP A 107 -6.24 3.72 -15.97
CA ASP A 107 -7.49 2.94 -15.87
C ASP A 107 -7.32 1.69 -14.99
N ALA A 108 -6.17 1.05 -15.06
CA ALA A 108 -5.90 -0.17 -14.30
C ALA A 108 -5.62 0.10 -12.82
N LEU A 109 -5.02 1.26 -12.51
CA LEU A 109 -4.55 1.57 -11.16
C LEU A 109 -5.40 2.62 -10.43
N GLY A 110 -6.23 3.36 -11.16
CA GLY A 110 -7.06 4.41 -10.57
C GLY A 110 -6.22 5.45 -9.84
N LYS A 111 -6.63 5.84 -8.65
CA LYS A 111 -5.93 6.84 -7.85
C LYS A 111 -4.49 6.46 -7.50
N LEU A 112 -4.19 5.16 -7.43
CA LEU A 112 -2.85 4.68 -7.11
C LEU A 112 -1.82 5.01 -8.19
N ALA A 113 -2.27 5.32 -9.40
CA ALA A 113 -1.39 5.76 -10.48
C ALA A 113 -0.61 7.03 -10.11
N VAL A 114 -1.12 7.86 -9.19
CA VAL A 114 -0.41 9.08 -8.76
C VAL A 114 0.92 8.75 -8.08
N LEU A 115 1.05 7.57 -7.48
CA LEU A 115 2.29 7.14 -6.83
C LEU A 115 3.42 6.87 -7.83
N SER A 116 3.13 6.89 -9.14
CA SER A 116 4.18 6.85 -10.17
C SER A 116 5.20 7.97 -10.02
N GLY A 117 4.82 9.05 -9.34
CA GLY A 117 5.71 10.17 -9.06
C GLY A 117 6.93 9.81 -8.20
N VAL A 118 6.93 8.66 -7.53
CA VAL A 118 8.09 8.24 -6.72
C VAL A 118 9.15 7.48 -7.53
N ARG A 119 8.86 7.11 -8.77
CA ARG A 119 9.74 6.22 -9.58
C ARG A 119 11.17 6.71 -9.73
N GLU A 120 11.39 8.03 -9.74
CA GLU A 120 12.71 8.62 -9.86
C GLU A 120 13.53 8.55 -8.56
N TYR A 121 12.89 8.16 -7.46
CA TYR A 121 13.49 8.21 -6.13
C TYR A 121 13.45 6.83 -5.48
N PRO A 122 14.54 6.04 -5.58
CA PRO A 122 14.54 4.67 -5.06
C PRO A 122 14.11 4.53 -3.59
N MET A 123 14.49 5.49 -2.74
CA MET A 123 14.07 5.49 -1.33
C MET A 123 12.56 5.61 -1.20
N ARG A 124 11.95 6.47 -2.01
CA ARG A 124 10.50 6.67 -1.99
C ARG A 124 9.74 5.48 -2.55
N VAL A 125 10.32 4.78 -3.51
CA VAL A 125 9.75 3.53 -4.03
C VAL A 125 9.63 2.51 -2.90
N LYS A 126 10.64 2.40 -2.06
CA LYS A 126 10.62 1.51 -0.89
C LYS A 126 9.55 1.92 0.11
N CYS A 127 9.40 3.22 0.36
CA CYS A 127 8.35 3.74 1.23
C CYS A 127 6.95 3.42 0.67
N ALA A 128 6.75 3.63 -0.63
CA ALA A 128 5.46 3.40 -1.27
C ALA A 128 5.09 1.92 -1.34
N SER A 129 6.07 1.02 -1.42
CA SER A 129 5.83 -0.42 -1.56
C SER A 129 5.74 -1.19 -0.25
N LEU A 130 6.17 -0.60 0.86
CA LEU A 130 6.25 -1.31 2.15
C LEU A 130 4.92 -1.93 2.57
N ALA A 131 3.85 -1.15 2.59
CA ALA A 131 2.53 -1.62 3.01
C ALA A 131 2.03 -2.75 2.10
N TRP A 132 2.34 -2.66 0.81
CA TRP A 132 1.90 -3.64 -0.19
C TRP A 132 2.60 -4.98 0.00
N HIS A 133 3.92 -4.97 0.23
CA HIS A 133 4.65 -6.20 0.54
C HIS A 133 4.17 -6.80 1.85
N THR A 134 3.89 -5.95 2.83
CA THR A 134 3.37 -6.39 4.13
C THR A 134 1.99 -7.03 3.99
N MET A 135 1.12 -6.42 3.19
CA MET A 135 -0.20 -7.00 2.89
C MET A 135 -0.08 -8.35 2.20
N LYS A 136 0.82 -8.47 1.23
CA LYS A 136 1.02 -9.75 0.53
C LYS A 136 1.48 -10.83 1.50
N ALA A 137 2.39 -10.52 2.41
CA ALA A 137 2.82 -11.45 3.45
C ALA A 137 1.65 -11.85 4.35
N ALA A 138 0.82 -10.88 4.75
CA ALA A 138 -0.34 -11.16 5.58
C ALA A 138 -1.36 -12.07 4.89
N MET A 139 -1.53 -11.92 3.57
CA MET A 139 -2.44 -12.79 2.82
C MET A 139 -1.97 -14.24 2.78
N LYS A 140 -0.66 -14.47 2.83
CA LYS A 140 -0.08 -15.81 2.73
C LYS A 140 0.09 -16.50 4.07
N ALA A 141 0.31 -15.72 5.13
CA ALA A 141 0.63 -16.25 6.44
C ALA A 141 -0.16 -15.50 7.51
N GLU A 142 -0.32 -16.14 8.66
CA GLU A 142 -1.05 -15.53 9.77
C GLU A 142 -0.24 -14.42 10.44
N HIS A 143 1.06 -14.58 10.51
CA HIS A 143 1.97 -13.58 11.10
C HIS A 143 3.30 -13.60 10.36
N GLU A 144 3.77 -12.44 9.96
CA GLU A 144 5.03 -12.32 9.24
C GLU A 144 5.66 -10.96 9.43
N VAL A 145 6.98 -10.89 9.29
CA VAL A 145 7.74 -9.63 9.34
C VAL A 145 8.44 -9.43 8.00
N VAL A 146 8.28 -8.25 7.42
CA VAL A 146 8.80 -7.89 6.10
C VAL A 146 9.70 -6.67 6.22
N SER A 147 10.81 -6.65 5.49
CA SER A 147 11.69 -5.49 5.41
C SER A 147 11.89 -5.08 3.95
N THR A 148 11.92 -3.77 3.71
CA THR A 148 12.17 -3.20 2.39
C THR A 148 13.48 -2.40 2.35
N GLU A 149 14.46 -2.77 3.17
CA GLU A 149 15.77 -2.13 3.14
C GLU A 149 16.55 -2.35 1.84
#